data_2a1e1ade957bb2b2be4e986056ccc8e8
#
_entry.id   2a1e1ade957bb2b2be4e986056ccc8e8
#
_cell.length_a   1.000
_cell.length_b   1.000
_cell.length_c   1.000
_cell.angle_alpha   90.00
_cell.angle_beta   90.00
_cell.angle_gamma   90.00
#
_symmetry.space_group_name_H-M   'P 1'
#
loop_
_entity.id
_entity.type
_entity.pdbx_description
1 polymer ?
#
loop_
_entity_poly.entity_id
_entity_poly.type
_entity_poly.pdbx_seq_one_letter_code
_entity_poly.pdbx_strand_id
1 'polypeptide(L)'
;MKHLILAALFLASSATAAPRARDLGVPFDGTPGPLNAITDVAGVEVGYKTLIAGEGAVVRGKGPVRTGVTAIFPRGRGDARGVFAGYFAGNGNGDMTGTHWVDEGGVLETPILITGTGSVGVVRDAAFKWLSDHRPGGFWYPLVAETADLPLNDMAGQHVTVQDTLDALDSAHGGAIAEGNVGGGTGMVCNGFKGGTGTASRRLSAAEGGYTVGVLVQCNYGSALGLRIAGVPVAREMQLQGPCVARLLPQQQSPWGDKASLCDPARLALADPPAAEHRGSIIIVIATDAPLTAEQLKRLARRGSVGLGRLGAIEADGSGDIFIAFSTANPGADDGNWQAGSAPATLRRLPGGGLNPLFAATVQGVEEAVDNAMVAARTMTGADWWTISALPHDQLQAILRRHNLLNPPR
;
A
#
# COMPACT_ATOMS: atom_id res chain seq x y z
N MET A 1 50.20 34.59 -12.76
CA MET A 1 48.85 34.48 -12.17
C MET A 1 48.45 33.02 -12.22
N LYS A 2 48.48 32.34 -11.06
CA LYS A 2 48.13 30.92 -10.95
C LYS A 2 46.65 30.81 -10.53
N HIS A 3 45.79 30.27 -11.39
CA HIS A 3 44.40 30.00 -11.07
C HIS A 3 44.32 28.70 -10.28
N LEU A 4 43.94 28.79 -9.00
CA LEU A 4 43.52 27.65 -8.18
C LEU A 4 42.08 27.31 -8.59
N ILE A 5 41.88 26.10 -9.14
CA ILE A 5 40.56 25.52 -9.36
C ILE A 5 40.22 24.80 -8.07
N LEU A 6 39.23 25.32 -7.34
CA LEU A 6 38.65 24.66 -6.16
C LEU A 6 37.63 23.63 -6.66
N ALA A 7 37.97 22.36 -6.60
CA ALA A 7 37.03 21.25 -6.85
C ALA A 7 36.14 21.09 -5.63
N ALA A 8 34.88 21.46 -5.74
CA ALA A 8 33.86 21.14 -4.73
C ALA A 8 33.47 19.68 -4.85
N LEU A 9 33.91 18.86 -3.88
CA LEU A 9 33.39 17.50 -3.70
C LEU A 9 31.93 17.60 -3.20
N PHE A 10 30.98 17.29 -4.05
CA PHE A 10 29.62 16.97 -3.61
C PHE A 10 29.63 15.60 -2.96
N LEU A 11 29.60 15.57 -1.63
CA LEU A 11 29.27 14.37 -0.86
C LEU A 11 27.78 14.09 -1.09
N ALA A 12 27.48 13.18 -1.99
CA ALA A 12 26.15 12.60 -2.11
C ALA A 12 25.87 11.83 -0.79
N SER A 13 25.06 12.43 0.07
CA SER A 13 24.53 11.75 1.25
C SER A 13 23.67 10.61 0.72
N SER A 14 24.17 9.38 0.80
CA SER A 14 23.35 8.18 0.55
C SER A 14 22.29 8.14 1.64
N ALA A 15 21.05 8.52 1.28
CA ALA A 15 19.91 8.27 2.14
C ALA A 15 19.85 6.76 2.38
N THR A 16 20.11 6.32 3.61
CA THR A 16 19.94 4.91 3.99
C THR A 16 18.49 4.56 3.77
N ALA A 17 18.22 3.48 3.03
CA ALA A 17 16.87 2.96 2.84
C ALA A 17 16.22 2.74 4.22
N ALA A 18 14.92 2.98 4.32
CA ALA A 18 14.18 2.69 5.55
C ALA A 18 14.32 1.19 5.90
N PRO A 19 14.44 0.83 7.18
CA PRO A 19 14.52 -0.57 7.57
C PRO A 19 13.24 -1.30 7.21
N ARG A 20 13.35 -2.59 6.95
CA ARG A 20 12.23 -3.49 6.69
C ARG A 20 12.06 -4.48 7.84
N ALA A 21 10.91 -5.13 7.92
CA ALA A 21 10.62 -6.04 9.03
C ALA A 21 11.63 -7.19 9.15
N ARG A 22 12.15 -7.71 8.03
CA ARG A 22 13.24 -8.72 8.04
C ARG A 22 14.55 -8.18 8.59
N ASP A 23 14.86 -6.90 8.38
CA ASP A 23 16.09 -6.27 8.92
C ASP A 23 16.03 -6.16 10.45
N LEU A 24 14.82 -6.09 11.00
CA LEU A 24 14.58 -6.14 12.45
C LEU A 24 14.58 -7.56 13.02
N GLY A 25 14.72 -8.59 12.18
CA GLY A 25 14.69 -9.99 12.59
C GLY A 25 13.30 -10.60 12.68
N VAL A 26 12.26 -9.96 12.18
CA VAL A 26 10.90 -10.53 12.12
C VAL A 26 10.91 -11.77 11.21
N PRO A 27 10.44 -12.94 11.66
CA PRO A 27 10.39 -14.14 10.85
C PRO A 27 9.21 -14.11 9.88
N PHE A 28 9.44 -14.52 8.65
CA PHE A 28 8.39 -14.69 7.63
C PHE A 28 8.60 -15.97 6.85
N ASP A 29 7.51 -16.63 6.52
CA ASP A 29 7.47 -17.80 5.66
C ASP A 29 7.76 -17.44 4.19
N GLY A 30 8.21 -18.44 3.43
CA GLY A 30 8.47 -18.35 2.00
C GLY A 30 9.76 -17.63 1.64
N THR A 31 10.15 -17.75 0.38
CA THR A 31 11.38 -17.16 -0.15
C THR A 31 11.07 -15.82 -0.82
N PRO A 32 11.61 -14.69 -0.35
CA PRO A 32 11.42 -13.41 -1.03
C PRO A 32 12.15 -13.41 -2.39
N GLY A 33 11.65 -12.59 -3.33
CA GLY A 33 12.40 -12.24 -4.52
C GLY A 33 13.59 -11.32 -4.21
N PRO A 34 14.40 -10.95 -5.20
CA PRO A 34 15.63 -10.16 -5.00
C PRO A 34 15.40 -8.80 -4.35
N LEU A 35 14.30 -8.15 -4.65
CA LEU A 35 13.91 -6.84 -4.09
C LEU A 35 12.93 -6.99 -2.92
N ASN A 36 12.34 -8.18 -2.78
CA ASN A 36 11.22 -8.44 -1.88
C ASN A 36 10.10 -7.38 -2.03
N ALA A 37 9.77 -7.04 -3.26
CA ALA A 37 8.83 -5.99 -3.63
C ALA A 37 7.91 -6.44 -4.78
N ILE A 38 6.79 -5.75 -4.99
CA ILE A 38 5.87 -6.04 -6.10
C ILE A 38 6.58 -5.96 -7.46
N THR A 39 7.62 -5.17 -7.57
CA THR A 39 8.47 -5.00 -8.74
C THR A 39 9.39 -6.19 -9.04
N ASP A 40 9.41 -7.22 -8.20
CA ASP A 40 10.02 -8.53 -8.55
C ASP A 40 9.20 -9.28 -9.62
N VAL A 41 7.94 -8.92 -9.81
CA VAL A 41 7.14 -9.37 -10.95
C VAL A 41 7.55 -8.56 -12.18
N ALA A 42 8.13 -9.23 -13.14
CA ALA A 42 8.72 -8.60 -14.32
C ALA A 42 7.72 -7.69 -15.06
N GLY A 43 8.14 -6.47 -15.34
CA GLY A 43 7.36 -5.45 -16.02
C GLY A 43 6.56 -4.54 -15.08
N VAL A 44 6.39 -4.90 -13.82
CA VAL A 44 5.68 -4.02 -12.86
C VAL A 44 6.54 -2.80 -12.53
N GLU A 45 5.94 -1.62 -12.68
CA GLU A 45 6.55 -0.34 -12.29
C GLU A 45 5.67 0.39 -11.27
N VAL A 46 6.30 1.11 -10.34
CA VAL A 46 5.62 1.89 -9.29
C VAL A 46 6.17 3.30 -9.24
N GLY A 47 5.27 4.28 -9.15
CA GLY A 47 5.61 5.69 -9.01
C GLY A 47 4.85 6.35 -7.87
N TYR A 48 5.40 7.46 -7.38
CA TYR A 48 4.85 8.18 -6.23
C TYR A 48 4.86 9.69 -6.44
N LYS A 49 3.82 10.33 -5.91
CA LYS A 49 3.83 11.75 -5.56
C LYS A 49 3.43 11.89 -4.10
N THR A 50 4.34 12.39 -3.28
CA THR A 50 4.13 12.61 -1.85
C THR A 50 3.92 14.10 -1.58
N LEU A 51 2.85 14.44 -0.85
CA LEU A 51 2.49 15.82 -0.52
C LEU A 51 2.54 16.00 1.00
N ILE A 52 3.52 16.76 1.47
CA ILE A 52 3.72 17.11 2.88
C ILE A 52 3.93 18.64 2.95
N ALA A 53 2.96 19.37 3.53
CA ALA A 53 3.06 20.81 3.66
C ALA A 53 2.27 21.33 4.86
N GLY A 54 2.70 22.44 5.42
CA GLY A 54 2.04 23.14 6.52
C GLY A 54 2.04 22.38 7.85
N GLU A 55 1.70 23.10 8.91
CA GLU A 55 1.57 22.61 10.28
C GLU A 55 0.45 23.37 10.99
N GLY A 56 -0.12 22.79 12.05
CA GLY A 56 -1.03 23.49 12.93
C GLY A 56 -2.50 23.13 12.75
N ALA A 57 -3.38 24.05 13.13
CA ALA A 57 -4.82 23.89 13.01
C ALA A 57 -5.24 23.82 11.54
N VAL A 58 -6.22 22.96 11.24
CA VAL A 58 -6.75 22.85 9.88
C VAL A 58 -7.36 24.17 9.44
N VAL A 59 -6.91 24.61 8.27
CA VAL A 59 -7.59 25.65 7.50
C VAL A 59 -7.92 25.03 6.14
N ARG A 60 -9.19 24.71 5.94
CA ARG A 60 -9.67 24.03 4.75
C ARG A 60 -9.13 24.65 3.47
N GLY A 61 -8.51 23.84 2.63
CA GLY A 61 -7.86 24.26 1.38
C GLY A 61 -6.47 24.89 1.56
N LYS A 62 -5.96 24.99 2.80
CA LYS A 62 -4.59 25.48 3.10
C LYS A 62 -3.74 24.42 3.82
N GLY A 63 -4.36 23.39 4.37
CA GLY A 63 -3.69 22.30 5.07
C GLY A 63 -3.81 22.37 6.60
N PRO A 64 -3.00 21.59 7.32
CA PRO A 64 -1.83 20.81 6.88
C PRO A 64 -2.12 19.70 5.88
N VAL A 65 -1.17 19.42 4.99
CA VAL A 65 -1.28 18.44 3.92
C VAL A 65 -0.41 17.23 4.23
N ARG A 66 -1.00 16.04 4.26
CA ARG A 66 -0.35 14.73 4.45
C ARG A 66 -1.03 13.68 3.59
N THR A 67 -0.81 13.74 2.28
CA THR A 67 -1.48 12.90 1.27
C THR A 67 -0.56 12.63 0.08
N GLY A 68 -1.06 12.03 -0.97
CA GLY A 68 -0.31 11.80 -2.20
C GLY A 68 -0.98 10.83 -3.14
N VAL A 69 -0.24 10.39 -4.14
CA VAL A 69 -0.68 9.43 -5.16
C VAL A 69 0.39 8.35 -5.34
N THR A 70 -0.04 7.09 -5.36
CA THR A 70 0.75 5.93 -5.79
C THR A 70 0.22 5.45 -7.13
N ALA A 71 1.10 5.24 -8.11
CA ALA A 71 0.74 4.70 -9.42
C ALA A 71 1.45 3.36 -9.64
N ILE A 72 0.72 2.34 -10.12
CA ILE A 72 1.23 0.99 -10.37
C ILE A 72 0.88 0.61 -11.81
N PHE A 73 1.90 0.36 -12.62
CA PHE A 73 1.72 -0.13 -13.98
C PHE A 73 1.96 -1.64 -14.02
N PRO A 74 0.96 -2.43 -14.42
CA PRO A 74 1.08 -3.89 -14.47
C PRO A 74 2.18 -4.40 -15.40
N ARG A 75 2.47 -3.66 -16.48
CA ARG A 75 3.43 -4.02 -17.52
C ARG A 75 4.39 -2.89 -17.88
N GLY A 76 4.57 -1.92 -16.98
CA GLY A 76 5.35 -0.71 -17.24
C GLY A 76 4.60 0.32 -18.08
N ARG A 77 5.11 1.55 -18.07
CA ARG A 77 4.51 2.68 -18.78
C ARG A 77 4.49 2.51 -20.30
N GLY A 78 5.48 1.80 -20.84
CA GLY A 78 5.65 1.59 -22.29
C GLY A 78 4.80 0.47 -22.88
N ASP A 79 4.15 -0.37 -22.08
CA ASP A 79 3.34 -1.50 -22.56
C ASP A 79 1.84 -1.22 -22.29
N ALA A 80 1.10 -0.98 -23.37
CA ALA A 80 -0.33 -0.63 -23.30
C ALA A 80 -1.26 -1.86 -23.23
N ARG A 81 -0.71 -3.07 -23.33
CA ARG A 81 -1.53 -4.30 -23.36
C ARG A 81 -2.16 -4.55 -22.01
N GLY A 82 -3.44 -4.90 -22.02
CA GLY A 82 -4.18 -5.30 -20.84
C GLY A 82 -3.62 -6.55 -20.16
N VAL A 83 -3.98 -6.73 -18.91
CA VAL A 83 -3.66 -7.91 -18.11
C VAL A 83 -4.93 -8.55 -17.58
N PHE A 84 -5.00 -9.86 -17.47
CA PHE A 84 -6.07 -10.47 -16.69
C PHE A 84 -6.00 -10.01 -15.25
N ALA A 85 -7.17 -9.68 -14.70
CA ALA A 85 -7.30 -9.21 -13.34
C ALA A 85 -8.55 -9.80 -12.66
N GLY A 86 -8.54 -9.78 -11.33
CA GLY A 86 -9.67 -10.17 -10.51
C GLY A 86 -9.71 -9.33 -9.24
N TYR A 87 -10.89 -8.84 -8.92
CA TYR A 87 -11.17 -7.95 -7.80
C TYR A 87 -11.95 -8.67 -6.70
N PHE A 88 -11.74 -8.27 -5.46
CA PHE A 88 -12.50 -8.75 -4.30
C PHE A 88 -12.54 -7.67 -3.20
N ALA A 89 -13.73 -7.40 -2.67
CA ALA A 89 -13.91 -6.63 -1.45
C ALA A 89 -14.11 -7.60 -0.28
N GLY A 90 -13.21 -7.59 0.70
CA GLY A 90 -13.38 -8.25 1.98
C GLY A 90 -14.45 -7.53 2.78
N ASN A 91 -14.33 -6.20 2.85
CA ASN A 91 -15.39 -5.29 3.28
C ASN A 91 -15.40 -4.04 2.39
N GLY A 92 -16.57 -3.54 2.07
CA GLY A 92 -16.80 -2.59 0.96
C GLY A 92 -16.95 -1.13 1.37
N ASN A 93 -16.58 -0.71 2.59
CA ASN A 93 -16.66 0.70 2.98
C ASN A 93 -15.48 1.51 2.43
N GLY A 94 -15.35 1.57 1.13
CA GLY A 94 -14.30 2.27 0.40
C GLY A 94 -14.58 2.32 -1.10
N ASP A 95 -13.70 2.94 -1.86
CA ASP A 95 -13.83 3.10 -3.30
C ASP A 95 -12.64 2.47 -4.06
N MET A 96 -12.97 1.80 -5.16
CA MET A 96 -12.04 1.38 -6.21
C MET A 96 -12.77 1.49 -7.55
N THR A 97 -12.55 2.58 -8.26
CA THR A 97 -13.24 2.86 -9.52
C THR A 97 -12.86 1.84 -10.59
N GLY A 98 -13.74 1.62 -11.57
CA GLY A 98 -13.46 0.71 -12.70
C GLY A 98 -13.57 -0.79 -12.39
N THR A 99 -13.78 -1.19 -11.14
CA THR A 99 -13.84 -2.62 -10.73
C THR A 99 -15.00 -3.38 -11.37
N HIS A 100 -16.12 -2.72 -11.67
CA HIS A 100 -17.24 -3.34 -12.40
C HIS A 100 -16.81 -3.84 -13.78
N TRP A 101 -15.91 -3.12 -14.48
CA TRP A 101 -15.36 -3.57 -15.75
C TRP A 101 -14.37 -4.74 -15.57
N VAL A 102 -13.53 -4.67 -14.56
CA VAL A 102 -12.65 -5.81 -14.20
C VAL A 102 -13.45 -7.06 -13.87
N ASP A 103 -14.60 -6.92 -13.20
CA ASP A 103 -15.46 -8.06 -12.84
C ASP A 103 -16.21 -8.62 -14.06
N GLU A 104 -16.63 -7.77 -14.98
CA GLU A 104 -17.32 -8.15 -16.22
C GLU A 104 -16.38 -8.69 -17.29
N GLY A 105 -15.31 -7.94 -17.60
CA GLY A 105 -14.39 -8.25 -18.69
C GLY A 105 -13.20 -9.15 -18.26
N GLY A 106 -12.90 -9.21 -16.97
CA GLY A 106 -11.75 -9.96 -16.47
C GLY A 106 -10.40 -9.33 -16.78
N VAL A 107 -10.36 -8.09 -17.27
CA VAL A 107 -9.17 -7.41 -17.80
C VAL A 107 -8.99 -6.05 -17.13
N LEU A 108 -7.73 -5.71 -16.88
CA LEU A 108 -7.28 -4.40 -16.45
C LEU A 108 -6.38 -3.80 -17.55
N GLU A 109 -6.80 -2.67 -18.11
CA GLU A 109 -6.14 -1.99 -19.24
C GLU A 109 -5.47 -0.68 -18.82
N THR A 110 -5.62 -0.29 -17.55
CA THR A 110 -5.13 0.98 -17.01
C THR A 110 -4.11 0.75 -15.90
N PRO A 111 -3.28 1.76 -15.55
CA PRO A 111 -2.58 1.72 -14.27
C PRO A 111 -3.57 1.66 -13.11
N ILE A 112 -3.11 1.14 -11.97
CA ILE A 112 -3.79 1.18 -10.69
C ILE A 112 -3.26 2.39 -9.94
N LEU A 113 -4.15 3.30 -9.52
CA LEU A 113 -3.77 4.43 -8.69
C LEU A 113 -4.37 4.29 -7.29
N ILE A 114 -3.63 4.75 -6.27
CA ILE A 114 -4.10 4.75 -4.88
C ILE A 114 -3.82 6.13 -4.27
N THR A 115 -4.82 6.71 -3.59
CA THR A 115 -4.75 8.07 -3.03
C THR A 115 -5.54 8.19 -1.72
N GLY A 116 -5.76 9.40 -1.23
CA GLY A 116 -6.68 9.70 -0.13
C GLY A 116 -8.13 9.82 -0.63
N THR A 117 -9.11 9.47 0.22
CA THR A 117 -10.55 9.42 -0.11
C THR A 117 -11.06 10.67 -0.84
N GLY A 118 -10.65 11.86 -0.38
CA GLY A 118 -11.11 13.14 -0.98
C GLY A 118 -10.55 13.41 -2.38
N SER A 119 -9.63 12.58 -2.89
CA SER A 119 -8.87 12.85 -4.13
C SER A 119 -9.18 11.89 -5.28
N VAL A 120 -10.07 10.89 -5.08
CA VAL A 120 -10.39 9.88 -6.10
C VAL A 120 -10.82 10.52 -7.42
N GLY A 121 -11.66 11.54 -7.36
CA GLY A 121 -12.20 12.21 -8.57
C GLY A 121 -11.10 12.84 -9.42
N VAL A 122 -10.25 13.69 -8.83
CA VAL A 122 -9.18 14.39 -9.55
C VAL A 122 -8.11 13.41 -10.07
N VAL A 123 -7.79 12.37 -9.30
CA VAL A 123 -6.84 11.33 -9.71
C VAL A 123 -7.39 10.52 -10.88
N ARG A 124 -8.69 10.21 -10.87
CA ARG A 124 -9.35 9.51 -11.98
C ARG A 124 -9.36 10.34 -13.26
N ASP A 125 -9.70 11.63 -13.16
CA ASP A 125 -9.71 12.53 -14.31
C ASP A 125 -8.30 12.72 -14.89
N ALA A 126 -7.30 12.87 -14.03
CA ALA A 126 -5.89 12.96 -14.44
C ALA A 126 -5.39 11.67 -15.11
N ALA A 127 -5.78 10.50 -14.58
CA ALA A 127 -5.44 9.21 -15.18
C ALA A 127 -6.10 9.05 -16.57
N PHE A 128 -7.36 9.47 -16.71
CA PHE A 128 -8.03 9.48 -18.02
C PHE A 128 -7.30 10.38 -19.02
N LYS A 129 -6.91 11.58 -18.59
CA LYS A 129 -6.12 12.51 -19.43
C LYS A 129 -4.78 11.86 -19.84
N TRP A 130 -4.03 11.30 -18.90
CA TRP A 130 -2.76 10.64 -19.18
C TRP A 130 -2.91 9.52 -20.21
N LEU A 131 -3.91 8.65 -20.02
CA LEU A 131 -4.22 7.55 -20.93
C LEU A 131 -4.57 8.07 -22.33
N SER A 132 -5.38 9.13 -22.42
CA SER A 132 -5.76 9.73 -23.69
C SER A 132 -4.57 10.34 -24.45
N ASP A 133 -3.64 10.93 -23.72
CA ASP A 133 -2.43 11.54 -24.29
C ASP A 133 -1.39 10.46 -24.75
N HIS A 134 -1.27 9.34 -24.02
CA HIS A 134 -0.25 8.31 -24.28
C HIS A 134 -0.77 7.09 -25.06
N ARG A 135 -2.08 6.89 -25.10
CA ARG A 135 -2.74 5.76 -25.74
C ARG A 135 -3.97 6.23 -26.54
N PRO A 136 -3.77 7.05 -27.59
CA PRO A 136 -4.87 7.68 -28.33
C PRO A 136 -5.79 6.64 -28.97
N GLY A 137 -7.10 6.93 -28.97
CA GLY A 137 -8.12 6.10 -29.59
C GLY A 137 -8.71 5.01 -28.70
N GLY A 138 -8.26 4.89 -27.44
CA GLY A 138 -8.81 3.96 -26.45
C GLY A 138 -10.01 4.53 -25.71
N PHE A 139 -10.76 3.65 -25.05
CA PHE A 139 -11.84 3.99 -24.13
C PHE A 139 -11.49 3.42 -22.75
N TRP A 140 -11.35 4.28 -21.73
CA TRP A 140 -10.70 3.90 -20.50
C TRP A 140 -11.62 4.02 -19.28
N TYR A 141 -11.55 3.02 -18.40
CA TYR A 141 -12.10 3.07 -17.04
C TYR A 141 -10.94 3.09 -16.02
N PRO A 142 -10.35 4.29 -15.72
CA PRO A 142 -9.22 4.35 -14.79
C PRO A 142 -9.56 3.72 -13.45
N LEU A 143 -8.67 2.88 -12.94
CA LEU A 143 -8.80 2.22 -11.66
C LEU A 143 -8.10 3.06 -10.59
N VAL A 144 -8.88 3.68 -9.71
CA VAL A 144 -8.39 4.50 -8.60
C VAL A 144 -9.00 3.98 -7.31
N ALA A 145 -8.15 3.58 -6.38
CA ALA A 145 -8.50 3.14 -5.04
C ALA A 145 -8.13 4.19 -3.99
N GLU A 146 -8.69 4.07 -2.79
CA GLU A 146 -8.44 5.04 -1.74
C GLU A 146 -8.43 4.43 -0.34
N THR A 147 -7.81 5.16 0.59
CA THR A 147 -8.01 5.05 2.03
C THR A 147 -8.01 6.44 2.65
N ALA A 148 -8.75 6.64 3.76
CA ALA A 148 -8.90 7.95 4.37
C ALA A 148 -7.62 8.40 5.09
N ASP A 149 -7.04 9.54 4.70
CA ASP A 149 -5.82 10.12 5.28
C ASP A 149 -6.07 10.96 6.54
N LEU A 150 -7.11 10.59 7.30
CA LEU A 150 -7.42 11.13 8.62
C LEU A 150 -6.59 10.41 9.71
N PRO A 151 -6.21 11.11 10.79
CA PRO A 151 -6.47 12.51 11.13
C PRO A 151 -5.37 13.48 10.66
N LEU A 152 -4.44 13.05 9.82
CA LEU A 152 -3.21 13.79 9.53
C LEU A 152 -3.35 14.84 8.43
N ASN A 153 -4.37 14.72 7.56
CA ASN A 153 -4.55 15.56 6.37
C ASN A 153 -5.79 16.43 6.46
N ASP A 154 -5.74 17.64 5.90
CA ASP A 154 -6.92 18.43 5.53
C ASP A 154 -7.61 17.78 4.32
N MET A 155 -8.25 16.64 4.55
CA MET A 155 -8.87 15.82 3.50
C MET A 155 -9.91 16.60 2.68
N ALA A 156 -10.71 17.44 3.35
CA ALA A 156 -11.75 18.25 2.69
C ALA A 156 -11.17 19.41 1.87
N GLY A 157 -9.88 19.70 1.99
CA GLY A 157 -9.17 20.75 1.26
C GLY A 157 -8.81 20.39 -0.18
N GLN A 158 -8.90 19.10 -0.55
CA GLN A 158 -8.64 18.60 -1.92
C GLN A 158 -7.28 19.04 -2.48
N HIS A 159 -6.21 18.69 -1.77
CA HIS A 159 -4.85 19.17 -2.06
C HIS A 159 -4.14 18.45 -3.22
N VAL A 160 -4.61 17.26 -3.61
CA VAL A 160 -4.07 16.55 -4.79
C VAL A 160 -4.56 17.23 -6.05
N THR A 161 -3.65 17.52 -6.97
CA THR A 161 -3.93 18.14 -8.28
C THR A 161 -3.78 17.15 -9.42
N VAL A 162 -4.24 17.54 -10.61
CA VAL A 162 -3.99 16.79 -11.86
C VAL A 162 -2.48 16.61 -12.06
N GLN A 163 -1.67 17.66 -11.85
CA GLN A 163 -0.22 17.58 -12.04
C GLN A 163 0.43 16.58 -11.07
N ASP A 164 0.00 16.53 -9.81
CA ASP A 164 0.53 15.55 -8.84
C ASP A 164 0.29 14.11 -9.28
N THR A 165 -0.86 13.86 -9.91
CA THR A 165 -1.17 12.53 -10.46
C THR A 165 -0.30 12.23 -11.69
N LEU A 166 -0.11 13.20 -12.59
CA LEU A 166 0.79 13.04 -13.74
C LEU A 166 2.23 12.79 -13.27
N ASP A 167 2.70 13.54 -12.27
CA ASP A 167 4.02 13.32 -11.68
C ASP A 167 4.19 11.91 -11.11
N ALA A 168 3.15 11.38 -10.43
CA ALA A 168 3.18 10.00 -9.92
C ALA A 168 3.26 8.98 -11.05
N LEU A 169 2.47 9.14 -12.11
CA LEU A 169 2.48 8.28 -13.29
C LEU A 169 3.85 8.32 -13.99
N ASP A 170 4.41 9.52 -14.17
CA ASP A 170 5.67 9.73 -14.87
C ASP A 170 6.90 9.28 -14.07
N SER A 171 6.80 9.25 -12.74
CA SER A 171 7.88 8.77 -11.86
C SER A 171 7.97 7.25 -11.77
N ALA A 172 7.01 6.50 -12.35
CA ALA A 172 6.97 5.05 -12.22
C ALA A 172 8.22 4.36 -12.82
N HIS A 173 8.77 3.43 -12.05
CA HIS A 173 9.95 2.66 -12.42
C HIS A 173 9.93 1.25 -11.79
N GLY A 174 10.68 0.34 -12.37
CA GLY A 174 10.99 -0.97 -11.78
C GLY A 174 12.14 -0.86 -10.76
N GLY A 175 12.51 -1.99 -10.16
CA GLY A 175 13.58 -2.03 -9.15
C GLY A 175 13.07 -1.74 -7.73
N ALA A 176 13.95 -1.30 -6.85
CA ALA A 176 13.58 -1.02 -5.46
C ALA A 176 12.62 0.18 -5.37
N ILE A 177 11.59 0.08 -4.53
CA ILE A 177 10.59 1.12 -4.33
C ILE A 177 10.57 1.58 -2.87
N ALA A 178 10.16 2.83 -2.64
CA ALA A 178 10.06 3.40 -1.31
C ALA A 178 8.85 2.84 -0.53
N GLU A 179 8.98 2.78 0.79
CA GLU A 179 7.94 2.31 1.73
C GLU A 179 7.70 3.33 2.85
N GLY A 180 6.65 3.16 3.62
CA GLY A 180 6.25 4.05 4.72
C GLY A 180 5.46 5.27 4.24
N ASN A 181 5.86 6.46 4.67
CA ASN A 181 5.13 7.72 4.46
C ASN A 181 5.29 8.26 3.04
N VAL A 182 4.95 7.49 2.02
CA VAL A 182 5.15 7.84 0.61
C VAL A 182 3.89 7.64 -0.23
N GLY A 183 3.75 8.45 -1.28
CA GLY A 183 2.62 8.38 -2.20
C GLY A 183 1.28 8.53 -1.47
N GLY A 184 0.28 7.77 -1.90
CA GLY A 184 -1.01 7.69 -1.22
C GLY A 184 -0.91 7.25 0.24
N GLY A 185 0.14 6.50 0.62
CA GLY A 185 0.40 6.05 1.99
C GLY A 185 0.83 7.14 2.98
N THR A 186 1.03 8.38 2.53
CA THR A 186 1.61 9.46 3.34
C THR A 186 0.86 9.75 4.64
N GLY A 187 -0.46 9.88 4.62
CA GLY A 187 -1.29 10.23 5.79
C GLY A 187 -1.87 9.04 6.54
N MET A 188 -1.49 7.80 6.24
CA MET A 188 -2.18 6.59 6.69
C MET A 188 -1.82 6.17 8.11
N VAL A 189 -2.82 5.57 8.81
CA VAL A 189 -2.71 5.01 10.17
C VAL A 189 -2.99 3.52 10.10
N CYS A 190 -2.00 2.68 10.42
CA CYS A 190 -2.08 1.23 10.33
C CYS A 190 -1.96 0.61 11.71
N ASN A 191 -2.98 -0.12 12.14
CA ASN A 191 -3.02 -0.75 13.47
C ASN A 191 -2.67 0.22 14.62
N GLY A 192 -3.15 1.47 14.54
CA GLY A 192 -2.88 2.50 15.54
C GLY A 192 -1.49 3.13 15.49
N PHE A 193 -0.59 2.64 14.65
CA PHE A 193 0.72 3.22 14.35
C PHE A 193 0.69 4.01 13.04
N LYS A 194 1.75 4.77 12.77
CA LYS A 194 1.92 5.36 11.45
C LYS A 194 2.02 4.24 10.42
N GLY A 195 1.08 4.26 9.49
CA GLY A 195 1.01 3.34 8.35
C GLY A 195 1.63 3.93 7.09
N GLY A 196 1.24 3.40 5.96
CA GLY A 196 1.71 3.87 4.69
C GLY A 196 1.73 2.82 3.60
N THR A 197 2.65 3.02 2.64
CA THR A 197 2.90 2.05 1.58
C THR A 197 3.87 0.97 2.07
N GLY A 198 3.55 -0.29 1.78
CA GLY A 198 4.45 -1.41 2.03
C GLY A 198 4.42 -2.42 0.90
N THR A 199 5.49 -3.20 0.76
CA THR A 199 5.59 -4.17 -0.33
C THR A 199 6.33 -5.43 0.12
N ALA A 200 6.06 -6.55 -0.54
CA ALA A 200 6.79 -7.80 -0.39
C ALA A 200 6.64 -8.66 -1.64
N SER A 201 7.47 -9.69 -1.76
CA SER A 201 7.31 -10.69 -2.80
C SER A 201 7.61 -12.09 -2.29
N ARG A 202 7.15 -13.10 -3.04
CA ARG A 202 7.49 -14.50 -2.86
C ARG A 202 7.81 -15.13 -4.20
N ARG A 203 8.95 -15.83 -4.23
CA ARG A 203 9.35 -16.64 -5.36
C ARG A 203 9.11 -18.11 -5.06
N LEU A 204 8.27 -18.75 -5.86
CA LEU A 204 7.99 -20.17 -5.74
C LEU A 204 9.19 -21.00 -6.23
N SER A 205 9.37 -22.20 -5.67
CA SER A 205 10.36 -23.14 -6.13
C SER A 205 10.08 -23.60 -7.56
N ALA A 206 11.09 -24.13 -8.26
CA ALA A 206 10.91 -24.69 -9.59
C ALA A 206 9.88 -25.83 -9.62
N ALA A 207 9.79 -26.62 -8.55
CA ALA A 207 8.80 -27.70 -8.41
C ALA A 207 7.36 -27.15 -8.29
N GLU A 208 7.19 -25.92 -7.81
CA GLU A 208 5.91 -25.21 -7.71
C GLU A 208 5.63 -24.30 -8.92
N GLY A 209 6.48 -24.37 -9.95
CA GLY A 209 6.33 -23.63 -11.20
C GLY A 209 7.25 -22.41 -11.34
N GLY A 210 8.03 -22.05 -10.31
CA GLY A 210 9.02 -20.98 -10.36
C GLY A 210 8.45 -19.56 -10.44
N TYR A 211 7.14 -19.39 -10.22
CA TYR A 211 6.44 -18.11 -10.34
C TYR A 211 6.78 -17.15 -9.21
N THR A 212 6.57 -15.88 -9.49
CA THR A 212 6.69 -14.79 -8.51
C THR A 212 5.31 -14.25 -8.17
N VAL A 213 5.07 -14.00 -6.88
CA VAL A 213 3.93 -13.21 -6.39
C VAL A 213 4.48 -11.97 -5.72
N GLY A 214 4.07 -10.79 -6.16
CA GLY A 214 4.41 -9.50 -5.58
C GLY A 214 3.17 -8.85 -4.97
N VAL A 215 3.35 -8.17 -3.85
CA VAL A 215 2.27 -7.48 -3.12
C VAL A 215 2.69 -6.04 -2.84
N LEU A 216 1.76 -5.10 -3.04
CA LEU A 216 1.86 -3.73 -2.56
C LEU A 216 0.58 -3.40 -1.79
N VAL A 217 0.75 -2.76 -0.62
CA VAL A 217 -0.38 -2.32 0.22
C VAL A 217 -0.33 -0.82 0.46
N GLN A 218 -1.50 -0.18 0.55
CA GLN A 218 -1.69 1.08 1.24
C GLN A 218 -2.41 0.78 2.55
N CYS A 219 -1.64 0.78 3.66
CA CYS A 219 -2.10 0.31 4.96
C CYS A 219 -2.67 1.44 5.82
N ASN A 220 -3.98 1.39 6.07
CA ASN A 220 -4.72 2.36 6.88
C ASN A 220 -5.84 1.68 7.68
N TYR A 221 -5.63 0.51 8.23
CA TYR A 221 -6.66 -0.31 8.88
C TYR A 221 -6.24 -0.77 10.28
N GLY A 222 -7.20 -1.36 11.00
CA GLY A 222 -6.97 -2.14 12.20
C GLY A 222 -6.81 -1.31 13.48
N SER A 223 -6.51 -2.02 14.56
CA SER A 223 -6.25 -1.43 15.88
C SER A 223 -4.98 -2.01 16.49
N ALA A 224 -4.29 -1.23 17.32
CA ALA A 224 -3.06 -1.68 17.97
C ALA A 224 -3.26 -2.96 18.78
N LEU A 225 -4.35 -3.06 19.54
CA LEU A 225 -4.64 -4.22 20.38
C LEU A 225 -4.93 -5.50 19.59
N GLY A 226 -5.39 -5.35 18.34
CA GLY A 226 -5.59 -6.46 17.40
C GLY A 226 -4.30 -6.96 16.76
N LEU A 227 -3.29 -6.06 16.62
CA LEU A 227 -2.08 -6.34 15.86
C LEU A 227 -1.32 -7.57 16.36
N ARG A 228 -1.00 -8.45 15.43
CA ARG A 228 -0.11 -9.59 15.62
C ARG A 228 1.04 -9.53 14.64
N ILE A 229 2.27 -9.67 15.15
CA ILE A 229 3.47 -9.82 14.34
C ILE A 229 4.10 -11.15 14.72
N ALA A 230 4.37 -12.00 13.74
CA ALA A 230 4.81 -13.39 13.95
C ALA A 230 3.88 -14.16 14.93
N GLY A 231 2.57 -13.89 14.90
CA GLY A 231 1.56 -14.49 15.77
C GLY A 231 1.47 -13.91 17.18
N VAL A 232 2.42 -13.06 17.60
CA VAL A 232 2.46 -12.42 18.92
C VAL A 232 1.59 -11.16 18.93
N PRO A 233 0.70 -10.97 19.92
CA PRO A 233 -0.09 -9.75 20.07
C PRO A 233 0.78 -8.61 20.62
N VAL A 234 1.72 -8.12 19.81
CA VAL A 234 2.85 -7.29 20.21
C VAL A 234 2.45 -6.00 20.92
N ALA A 235 1.39 -5.35 20.47
CA ALA A 235 0.97 -4.07 21.04
C ALA A 235 0.46 -4.20 22.48
N ARG A 236 0.00 -5.37 22.91
CA ARG A 236 -0.38 -5.62 24.30
C ARG A 236 0.80 -5.66 25.26
N GLU A 237 2.01 -5.87 24.73
CA GLU A 237 3.25 -5.91 25.49
C GLU A 237 4.10 -4.65 25.31
N MET A 238 3.72 -3.77 24.37
CA MET A 238 4.39 -2.49 24.13
C MET A 238 3.91 -1.43 25.11
N GLN A 239 4.81 -0.52 25.47
CA GLN A 239 4.45 0.75 26.08
C GLN A 239 4.17 1.73 24.96
N LEU A 240 2.90 1.98 24.68
CA LEU A 240 2.48 2.76 23.52
C LEU A 240 1.83 4.08 23.93
N GLN A 241 2.13 5.11 23.15
CA GLN A 241 1.28 6.25 23.02
C GLN A 241 0.44 6.05 21.76
N GLY A 242 -0.88 5.94 21.92
CA GLY A 242 -1.82 5.92 20.79
C GLY A 242 -1.82 7.25 20.03
N PRO A 243 -2.70 7.41 19.04
CA PRO A 243 -2.91 8.70 18.39
C PRO A 243 -3.15 9.80 19.43
N CYS A 244 -2.38 10.88 19.37
CA CYS A 244 -2.39 11.96 20.34
C CYS A 244 -2.26 13.31 19.64
N VAL A 245 -2.42 14.39 20.37
CA VAL A 245 -2.24 15.73 19.82
C VAL A 245 -1.04 16.42 20.47
N ALA A 246 -0.16 16.99 19.67
CA ALA A 246 1.00 17.75 20.18
C ALA A 246 0.54 19.04 20.90
N ARG A 247 -0.65 19.53 20.59
CA ARG A 247 -1.28 20.69 21.21
C ARG A 247 -2.80 20.53 21.22
N LEU A 248 -3.45 20.69 22.39
CA LEU A 248 -4.91 20.68 22.48
C LEU A 248 -5.51 21.98 21.94
N LEU A 249 -6.52 21.83 21.09
CA LEU A 249 -7.42 22.91 20.71
C LEU A 249 -8.67 22.91 21.59
N PRO A 250 -9.33 24.08 21.81
CA PRO A 250 -10.64 24.13 22.45
C PRO A 250 -11.61 23.20 21.66
N GLN A 251 -12.30 22.32 22.38
CA GLN A 251 -13.30 21.38 21.83
C GLN A 251 -12.75 20.36 20.83
N GLN A 252 -11.44 20.11 20.81
CA GLN A 252 -10.86 19.10 19.96
C GLN A 252 -11.38 17.71 20.32
N GLN A 253 -11.94 17.03 19.33
CA GLN A 253 -12.37 15.64 19.41
C GLN A 253 -11.50 14.78 18.52
N SER A 254 -11.34 13.52 18.90
CA SER A 254 -10.74 12.52 18.06
C SER A 254 -11.66 12.24 16.85
N PRO A 255 -11.10 11.98 15.66
CA PRO A 255 -11.88 11.47 14.52
C PRO A 255 -12.67 10.20 14.85
N TRP A 256 -12.30 9.51 15.92
CA TRP A 256 -12.94 8.29 16.42
C TRP A 256 -13.99 8.55 17.51
N GLY A 257 -14.29 9.81 17.82
CA GLY A 257 -15.41 10.23 18.66
C GLY A 257 -15.09 10.36 20.16
N ASP A 258 -13.88 10.07 20.59
CA ASP A 258 -13.40 10.26 21.96
C ASP A 258 -12.66 11.60 22.14
N LYS A 259 -12.30 11.94 23.38
CA LYS A 259 -11.52 13.17 23.64
C LYS A 259 -10.07 12.97 23.20
N ALA A 260 -9.54 13.94 22.44
CA ALA A 260 -8.14 13.98 22.11
C ALA A 260 -7.28 14.11 23.38
N SER A 261 -6.20 13.34 23.47
CA SER A 261 -5.21 13.41 24.55
C SER A 261 -3.93 14.08 24.08
N LEU A 262 -3.27 14.84 24.98
CA LEU A 262 -1.94 15.37 24.69
C LEU A 262 -0.93 14.22 24.55
N CYS A 263 -0.01 14.41 23.62
CA CYS A 263 1.16 13.56 23.52
C CYS A 263 2.03 13.72 24.77
N ASP A 264 2.13 12.67 25.56
CA ASP A 264 2.91 12.66 26.80
C ASP A 264 3.86 11.46 26.78
N PRO A 265 5.18 11.69 26.61
CA PRO A 265 6.16 10.62 26.58
C PRO A 265 6.19 9.79 27.88
N ALA A 266 5.69 10.34 29.00
CA ALA A 266 5.60 9.63 30.27
C ALA A 266 4.32 8.78 30.39
N ARG A 267 3.31 8.98 29.54
CA ARG A 267 2.08 8.20 29.49
C ARG A 267 2.11 7.16 28.41
N LEU A 268 3.08 6.29 28.47
CA LEU A 268 3.26 5.15 27.56
C LEU A 268 2.38 3.94 27.94
N ALA A 269 1.30 4.14 28.67
CA ALA A 269 0.32 3.08 28.89
C ALA A 269 -0.80 3.23 27.85
N LEU A 270 -1.09 2.12 27.14
CA LEU A 270 -2.37 1.99 26.45
C LEU A 270 -3.47 2.26 27.46
N ALA A 271 -4.07 3.45 27.43
CA ALA A 271 -5.48 3.52 27.75
C ALA A 271 -6.13 2.59 26.71
N ASP A 272 -6.82 1.55 27.16
CA ASP A 272 -7.70 0.79 26.27
C ASP A 272 -8.48 1.82 25.47
N PRO A 273 -8.27 1.97 24.18
CA PRO A 273 -9.23 2.73 23.41
C PRO A 273 -10.55 2.01 23.67
N PRO A 274 -11.64 2.71 24.00
CA PRO A 274 -12.96 2.10 24.07
C PRO A 274 -13.08 1.31 22.79
N ALA A 275 -13.54 0.05 22.86
CA ALA A 275 -13.53 -0.93 21.76
C ALA A 275 -13.55 -0.19 20.42
N ALA A 276 -12.36 0.28 20.05
CA ALA A 276 -12.24 1.30 19.04
C ALA A 276 -12.70 0.59 17.81
N GLU A 277 -13.83 0.99 17.35
CA GLU A 277 -14.38 0.52 16.11
C GLU A 277 -13.19 0.38 15.19
N HIS A 278 -12.95 -0.82 14.72
CA HIS A 278 -11.92 -1.13 13.75
C HIS A 278 -12.28 -0.37 12.48
N ARG A 279 -11.98 0.93 12.48
CA ARG A 279 -12.21 1.83 11.36
C ARG A 279 -10.91 1.92 10.58
N GLY A 280 -11.05 2.03 9.30
CA GLY A 280 -9.92 2.21 8.42
C GLY A 280 -10.16 1.47 7.13
N SER A 281 -9.14 1.36 6.30
CA SER A 281 -9.22 0.72 5.00
C SER A 281 -7.85 0.20 4.61
N ILE A 282 -7.80 -0.81 3.77
CA ILE A 282 -6.55 -1.22 3.16
C ILE A 282 -6.77 -1.54 1.68
N ILE A 283 -5.89 -1.03 0.85
CA ILE A 283 -5.82 -1.45 -0.54
C ILE A 283 -4.68 -2.43 -0.69
N ILE A 284 -4.96 -3.60 -1.28
CA ILE A 284 -3.95 -4.62 -1.58
C ILE A 284 -3.93 -4.86 -3.08
N VAL A 285 -2.76 -4.65 -3.68
CA VAL A 285 -2.47 -4.97 -5.08
C VAL A 285 -1.55 -6.17 -5.13
N ILE A 286 -1.98 -7.22 -5.83
CA ILE A 286 -1.27 -8.50 -5.96
C ILE A 286 -0.90 -8.69 -7.43
N ALA A 287 0.38 -8.83 -7.73
CA ALA A 287 0.91 -9.12 -9.04
C ALA A 287 1.46 -10.53 -9.12
N THR A 288 1.38 -11.18 -10.27
CA THR A 288 2.07 -12.45 -10.52
C THR A 288 2.42 -12.62 -12.01
N ASP A 289 3.46 -13.38 -12.30
CA ASP A 289 3.81 -13.86 -13.64
C ASP A 289 3.23 -15.26 -13.93
N ALA A 290 2.49 -15.85 -13.01
CA ALA A 290 1.79 -17.11 -13.23
C ALA A 290 0.64 -16.93 -14.23
N PRO A 291 0.44 -17.85 -15.20
CA PRO A 291 -0.64 -17.74 -16.19
C PRO A 291 -1.99 -18.09 -15.57
N LEU A 292 -2.64 -17.08 -15.02
CA LEU A 292 -3.94 -17.17 -14.35
C LEU A 292 -5.04 -16.50 -15.17
N THR A 293 -6.25 -17.07 -15.11
CA THR A 293 -7.47 -16.44 -15.63
C THR A 293 -8.03 -15.43 -14.61
N ALA A 294 -8.98 -14.60 -15.02
CA ALA A 294 -9.64 -13.63 -14.17
C ALA A 294 -10.26 -14.28 -12.92
N GLU A 295 -10.94 -15.43 -13.06
CA GLU A 295 -11.54 -16.16 -11.94
C GLU A 295 -10.48 -16.70 -10.98
N GLN A 296 -9.33 -17.14 -11.49
CA GLN A 296 -8.22 -17.58 -10.66
C GLN A 296 -7.59 -16.41 -9.90
N LEU A 297 -7.49 -15.24 -10.55
CA LEU A 297 -7.00 -14.00 -9.95
C LEU A 297 -7.97 -13.46 -8.89
N LYS A 298 -9.28 -13.53 -9.11
CA LYS A 298 -10.29 -13.24 -8.08
C LYS A 298 -10.13 -14.13 -6.84
N ARG A 299 -9.80 -15.42 -7.05
CA ARG A 299 -9.48 -16.34 -5.95
C ARG A 299 -8.15 -15.97 -5.25
N LEU A 300 -7.19 -15.45 -6.00
CA LEU A 300 -5.92 -14.95 -5.44
C LEU A 300 -6.18 -13.69 -4.59
N ALA A 301 -6.93 -12.72 -5.11
CA ALA A 301 -7.32 -11.51 -4.39
C ALA A 301 -7.98 -11.80 -3.03
N ARG A 302 -8.88 -12.78 -2.95
CA ARG A 302 -9.51 -13.24 -1.69
C ARG A 302 -8.51 -13.68 -0.62
N ARG A 303 -7.27 -14.00 -0.95
CA ARG A 303 -6.22 -14.36 0.02
C ARG A 303 -5.68 -13.15 0.76
N GLY A 304 -5.99 -11.94 0.29
CA GLY A 304 -5.77 -10.72 1.05
C GLY A 304 -6.38 -10.79 2.45
N SER A 305 -7.67 -11.16 2.55
CA SER A 305 -8.37 -11.36 3.84
C SER A 305 -7.64 -12.35 4.76
N VAL A 306 -7.12 -13.44 4.21
CA VAL A 306 -6.39 -14.44 5.02
C VAL A 306 -5.06 -13.88 5.52
N GLY A 307 -4.35 -13.11 4.69
CA GLY A 307 -3.13 -12.42 5.09
C GLY A 307 -3.37 -11.39 6.20
N LEU A 308 -4.43 -10.60 6.07
CA LEU A 308 -4.86 -9.64 7.09
C LEU A 308 -5.28 -10.34 8.39
N GLY A 309 -5.96 -11.48 8.31
CA GLY A 309 -6.34 -12.29 9.46
C GLY A 309 -5.13 -12.77 10.28
N ARG A 310 -3.98 -13.06 9.64
CA ARG A 310 -2.73 -13.41 10.36
C ARG A 310 -2.21 -12.24 11.21
N LEU A 311 -2.47 -11.01 10.78
CA LEU A 311 -2.10 -9.77 11.47
C LEU A 311 -3.15 -9.33 12.50
N GLY A 312 -4.24 -10.10 12.66
CA GLY A 312 -5.29 -9.84 13.64
C GLY A 312 -6.45 -8.97 13.13
N ALA A 313 -6.54 -8.73 11.83
CA ALA A 313 -7.68 -8.05 11.23
C ALA A 313 -8.95 -8.92 11.28
N ILE A 314 -10.10 -8.25 11.37
CA ILE A 314 -11.43 -8.88 11.34
C ILE A 314 -12.31 -8.35 10.21
N GLU A 315 -11.77 -7.47 9.34
CA GLU A 315 -12.53 -6.80 8.27
C GLU A 315 -13.83 -6.18 8.83
N ALA A 316 -13.67 -5.29 9.82
CA ALA A 316 -14.78 -4.71 10.56
C ALA A 316 -15.70 -3.88 9.65
N ASP A 317 -16.98 -3.74 10.03
CA ASP A 317 -18.04 -3.08 9.25
C ASP A 317 -17.67 -1.68 8.73
N GLY A 318 -16.92 -0.90 9.51
CA GLY A 318 -16.44 0.45 9.13
C GLY A 318 -15.19 0.46 8.24
N SER A 319 -14.65 -0.69 7.82
CA SER A 319 -13.42 -0.79 7.03
C SER A 319 -13.71 -0.90 5.52
N GLY A 320 -12.82 -0.37 4.69
CA GLY A 320 -12.80 -0.57 3.23
C GLY A 320 -11.59 -1.44 2.84
N ASP A 321 -11.77 -2.75 2.87
CA ASP A 321 -10.70 -3.72 2.64
C ASP A 321 -10.84 -4.27 1.22
N ILE A 322 -10.15 -3.64 0.26
CA ILE A 322 -10.38 -3.88 -1.18
C ILE A 322 -9.09 -4.36 -1.84
N PHE A 323 -9.20 -5.44 -2.59
CA PHE A 323 -8.07 -6.17 -3.15
C PHE A 323 -8.22 -6.37 -4.65
N ILE A 324 -7.12 -6.24 -5.39
CA ILE A 324 -7.04 -6.58 -6.81
C ILE A 324 -5.81 -7.45 -7.06
N ALA A 325 -5.97 -8.49 -7.87
CA ALA A 325 -4.87 -9.31 -8.35
C ALA A 325 -4.82 -9.27 -9.87
N PHE A 326 -3.62 -9.22 -10.43
CA PHE A 326 -3.39 -9.28 -11.88
C PHE A 326 -2.22 -10.21 -12.25
N SER A 327 -2.24 -10.68 -13.50
CA SER A 327 -1.18 -11.51 -14.04
C SER A 327 -0.52 -10.86 -15.25
N THR A 328 0.81 -10.77 -15.23
CA THR A 328 1.60 -10.31 -16.39
C THR A 328 1.79 -11.38 -17.47
N ALA A 329 1.34 -12.61 -17.23
CA ALA A 329 1.29 -13.66 -18.25
C ALA A 329 0.19 -13.37 -19.30
N ASN A 330 0.19 -14.11 -20.39
CA ASN A 330 -0.76 -13.96 -21.51
C ASN A 330 -0.85 -12.52 -22.07
N PRO A 331 0.27 -11.91 -22.47
CA PRO A 331 0.26 -10.57 -23.03
C PRO A 331 -0.55 -10.55 -24.34
N GLY A 332 -1.50 -9.60 -24.46
CA GLY A 332 -2.34 -9.44 -25.62
C GLY A 332 -3.44 -10.52 -25.78
N ALA A 333 -3.72 -11.29 -24.72
CA ALA A 333 -4.80 -12.28 -24.73
C ALA A 333 -6.19 -11.64 -24.79
N ASP A 334 -6.29 -10.41 -24.30
CA ASP A 334 -7.41 -9.49 -24.52
C ASP A 334 -6.81 -8.08 -24.61
N ASP A 335 -6.64 -7.58 -25.80
CA ASP A 335 -5.99 -6.30 -26.06
C ASP A 335 -6.99 -5.12 -26.16
N GLY A 336 -8.24 -5.34 -25.76
CA GLY A 336 -9.30 -4.33 -25.81
C GLY A 336 -9.61 -3.86 -27.23
N ASN A 337 -9.06 -4.53 -28.24
CA ASN A 337 -9.27 -4.16 -29.63
C ASN A 337 -10.64 -4.65 -30.12
N TRP A 338 -11.66 -3.84 -29.91
CA TRP A 338 -13.02 -4.05 -30.40
C TRP A 338 -13.11 -4.24 -31.92
N GLN A 339 -12.02 -3.97 -32.64
CA GLN A 339 -11.90 -4.17 -34.10
C GLN A 339 -11.14 -5.46 -34.45
N ALA A 340 -10.47 -6.12 -33.49
CA ALA A 340 -9.89 -7.42 -33.70
C ALA A 340 -11.01 -8.42 -33.98
N GLY A 341 -11.03 -8.99 -35.14
CA GLY A 341 -12.10 -9.87 -35.60
C GLY A 341 -12.35 -11.06 -34.67
N SER A 342 -13.20 -11.99 -35.09
CA SER A 342 -13.65 -13.16 -34.34
C SER A 342 -12.62 -14.32 -34.23
N ALA A 343 -11.33 -14.08 -34.43
CA ALA A 343 -10.31 -15.10 -34.33
C ALA A 343 -10.05 -15.47 -32.85
N PRO A 344 -10.12 -16.78 -32.48
CA PRO A 344 -9.89 -17.19 -31.09
C PRO A 344 -8.45 -16.95 -30.67
N ALA A 345 -8.26 -16.43 -29.44
CA ALA A 345 -6.95 -16.30 -28.80
C ALA A 345 -6.55 -17.59 -28.08
N THR A 346 -5.24 -17.88 -28.05
CA THR A 346 -4.69 -19.01 -27.28
C THR A 346 -4.21 -18.50 -25.93
N LEU A 347 -4.72 -19.07 -24.83
CA LEU A 347 -4.37 -18.72 -23.47
C LEU A 347 -3.57 -19.83 -22.79
N ARG A 348 -2.57 -19.45 -22.02
CA ARG A 348 -1.93 -20.31 -21.03
C ARG A 348 -2.69 -20.22 -19.72
N ARG A 349 -2.97 -21.35 -19.09
CA ARG A 349 -3.70 -21.40 -17.81
C ARG A 349 -3.10 -22.47 -16.89
N LEU A 350 -2.93 -22.16 -15.62
CA LEU A 350 -2.57 -23.16 -14.60
C LEU A 350 -3.76 -24.07 -14.28
N PRO A 351 -3.54 -25.39 -14.14
CA PRO A 351 -4.50 -26.30 -13.58
C PRO A 351 -4.86 -25.90 -12.13
N GLY A 352 -6.08 -26.27 -11.67
CA GLY A 352 -6.55 -25.90 -10.33
C GLY A 352 -5.66 -26.36 -9.18
N GLY A 353 -4.99 -27.51 -9.30
CA GLY A 353 -4.02 -28.00 -8.32
C GLY A 353 -2.76 -27.14 -8.16
N GLY A 354 -2.40 -26.34 -9.15
CA GLY A 354 -1.24 -25.44 -9.14
C GLY A 354 -1.46 -24.12 -8.37
N LEU A 355 -2.66 -23.87 -7.83
CA LEU A 355 -2.97 -22.59 -7.18
C LEU A 355 -2.54 -22.51 -5.70
N ASN A 356 -2.41 -23.63 -5.00
CA ASN A 356 -2.12 -23.62 -3.56
C ASN A 356 -0.80 -22.92 -3.21
N PRO A 357 0.32 -23.13 -3.91
CA PRO A 357 1.56 -22.39 -3.66
C PRO A 357 1.39 -20.88 -3.86
N LEU A 358 0.64 -20.45 -4.89
CA LEU A 358 0.33 -19.04 -5.14
C LEU A 358 -0.54 -18.42 -4.03
N PHE A 359 -1.51 -19.18 -3.49
CA PHE A 359 -2.32 -18.76 -2.36
C PHE A 359 -1.48 -18.56 -1.11
N ALA A 360 -0.58 -19.51 -0.80
CA ALA A 360 0.33 -19.40 0.33
C ALA A 360 1.27 -18.17 0.16
N ALA A 361 1.86 -18.01 -1.03
CA ALA A 361 2.72 -16.89 -1.36
C ALA A 361 2.00 -15.54 -1.21
N THR A 362 0.73 -15.46 -1.60
CA THR A 362 -0.09 -14.25 -1.43
C THR A 362 -0.31 -13.92 0.04
N VAL A 363 -0.72 -14.89 0.85
CA VAL A 363 -0.94 -14.71 2.29
C VAL A 363 0.34 -14.22 2.98
N GLN A 364 1.46 -14.87 2.70
CA GLN A 364 2.78 -14.51 3.24
C GLN A 364 3.26 -13.14 2.76
N GLY A 365 3.01 -12.79 1.49
CA GLY A 365 3.37 -11.50 0.92
C GLY A 365 2.55 -10.35 1.52
N VAL A 366 1.25 -10.57 1.75
CA VAL A 366 0.37 -9.58 2.40
C VAL A 366 0.81 -9.32 3.84
N GLU A 367 1.06 -10.38 4.62
CA GLU A 367 1.55 -10.26 5.99
C GLU A 367 2.83 -9.41 6.06
N GLU A 368 3.83 -9.72 5.25
CA GLU A 368 5.09 -8.98 5.26
C GLU A 368 4.96 -7.56 4.70
N ALA A 369 4.14 -7.33 3.68
CA ALA A 369 3.94 -6.00 3.11
C ALA A 369 3.30 -5.03 4.12
N VAL A 370 2.35 -5.50 4.92
CA VAL A 370 1.73 -4.71 6.00
C VAL A 370 2.75 -4.39 7.11
N ASP A 371 3.53 -5.37 7.54
CA ASP A 371 4.58 -5.14 8.54
C ASP A 371 5.64 -4.16 8.01
N ASN A 372 6.04 -4.28 6.75
CA ASN A 372 6.97 -3.34 6.11
C ASN A 372 6.40 -1.92 6.04
N ALA A 373 5.10 -1.75 5.77
CA ALA A 373 4.46 -0.43 5.76
C ALA A 373 4.58 0.29 7.11
N MET A 374 4.44 -0.44 8.23
CA MET A 374 4.57 0.11 9.59
C MET A 374 6.03 0.32 9.98
N VAL A 375 6.90 -0.65 9.67
CA VAL A 375 8.34 -0.58 10.02
C VAL A 375 9.06 0.54 9.27
N ALA A 376 8.75 0.73 7.99
CA ALA A 376 9.34 1.81 7.20
C ALA A 376 8.77 3.20 7.52
N ALA A 377 7.62 3.26 8.20
CA ALA A 377 6.97 4.52 8.52
C ALA A 377 7.69 5.30 9.61
N ARG A 378 7.56 6.62 9.56
CA ARG A 378 8.10 7.55 10.56
C ARG A 378 6.97 8.29 11.25
N THR A 379 7.13 8.58 12.55
CA THR A 379 6.20 9.43 13.30
C THR A 379 5.86 10.68 12.49
N MET A 380 4.57 11.01 12.44
CA MET A 380 4.09 12.15 11.65
C MET A 380 3.08 12.95 12.43
N THR A 381 3.29 14.28 12.45
CA THR A 381 2.31 15.26 12.92
C THR A 381 1.65 15.92 11.71
N GLY A 382 0.35 16.10 11.76
CA GLY A 382 -0.44 16.67 10.67
C GLY A 382 -1.53 17.63 11.17
N ALA A 383 -2.69 17.52 10.57
CA ALA A 383 -3.85 18.37 10.82
C ALA A 383 -4.20 18.45 12.31
N ASP A 384 -4.53 19.65 12.79
CA ASP A 384 -4.89 19.92 14.18
C ASP A 384 -3.91 19.36 15.21
N TRP A 385 -2.62 19.32 14.86
CA TRP A 385 -1.51 18.74 15.65
C TRP A 385 -1.67 17.24 15.98
N TRP A 386 -2.53 16.51 15.27
CA TRP A 386 -2.57 15.06 15.39
C TRP A 386 -1.20 14.46 15.08
N THR A 387 -0.74 13.62 16.01
CA THR A 387 0.54 12.93 15.90
C THR A 387 0.30 11.43 15.97
N ILE A 388 0.79 10.73 14.98
CA ILE A 388 0.74 9.27 14.90
C ILE A 388 2.18 8.74 14.99
N SER A 389 2.43 7.95 16.01
CA SER A 389 3.75 7.40 16.28
C SER A 389 4.10 6.26 15.32
N ALA A 390 5.36 6.19 14.93
CA ALA A 390 5.90 5.01 14.26
C ALA A 390 5.88 3.79 15.19
N LEU A 391 5.89 2.59 14.61
CA LEU A 391 6.07 1.35 15.36
C LEU A 391 7.45 1.36 16.06
N PRO A 392 7.54 1.18 17.39
CA PRO A 392 8.82 1.22 18.11
C PRO A 392 9.61 -0.08 17.87
N HIS A 393 10.66 0.01 17.05
CA HIS A 393 11.44 -1.15 16.58
C HIS A 393 12.16 -1.89 17.72
N ASP A 394 12.72 -1.16 18.66
CA ASP A 394 13.42 -1.71 19.84
C ASP A 394 12.49 -2.53 20.73
N GLN A 395 11.26 -2.03 20.96
CA GLN A 395 10.26 -2.76 21.73
C GLN A 395 9.78 -4.00 20.96
N LEU A 396 9.53 -3.88 19.64
CA LEU A 396 9.16 -5.02 18.80
C LEU A 396 10.22 -6.13 18.88
N GLN A 397 11.49 -5.77 18.68
CA GLN A 397 12.60 -6.74 18.78
C GLN A 397 12.71 -7.36 20.17
N ALA A 398 12.56 -6.57 21.24
CA ALA A 398 12.60 -7.07 22.61
C ALA A 398 11.46 -8.07 22.89
N ILE A 399 10.25 -7.79 22.41
CA ILE A 399 9.09 -8.67 22.53
C ILE A 399 9.33 -9.98 21.78
N LEU A 400 9.68 -9.92 20.50
CA LEU A 400 9.91 -11.13 19.70
C LEU A 400 11.06 -11.98 20.29
N ARG A 401 12.08 -11.34 20.86
CA ARG A 401 13.16 -12.06 21.57
C ARG A 401 12.64 -12.80 22.80
N ARG A 402 11.76 -12.20 23.61
CA ARG A 402 11.13 -12.88 24.77
C ARG A 402 10.30 -14.10 24.37
N HIS A 403 9.68 -14.05 23.18
CA HIS A 403 8.91 -15.16 22.62
C HIS A 403 9.75 -16.18 21.83
N ASN A 404 11.08 -16.02 21.78
CA ASN A 404 12.01 -16.85 20.99
C ASN A 404 11.68 -16.88 19.48
N LEU A 405 11.18 -15.77 18.95
CA LEU A 405 10.77 -15.61 17.55
C LEU A 405 11.65 -14.64 16.76
N LEU A 406 12.64 -14.01 17.40
CA LEU A 406 13.53 -13.09 16.69
C LEU A 406 14.59 -13.86 15.92
N ASN A 407 14.63 -13.72 14.61
CA ASN A 407 15.73 -14.22 13.80
C ASN A 407 16.99 -13.38 14.03
N PRO A 408 18.21 -13.97 13.91
CA PRO A 408 19.43 -13.17 13.90
C PRO A 408 19.39 -12.15 12.75
N PRO A 409 19.95 -10.95 12.91
CA PRO A 409 20.07 -9.96 11.84
C PRO A 409 20.78 -10.58 10.64
N ARG A 410 20.31 -10.30 9.45
CA ARG A 410 20.93 -10.74 8.19
C ARG A 410 22.04 -9.82 7.75
#